data_180789dc2c2f315c0720955d1be54a97
#
_entry.id   180789dc2c2f315c0720955d1be54a97
#
_cell.length_a   1.000
_cell.length_b   1.000
_cell.length_c   1.000
_cell.angle_alpha   90.00
_cell.angle_beta   90.00
_cell.angle_gamma   90.00
#
_symmetry.space_group_name_H-M   'P 1'
#
loop_
_entity.id
_entity.type
_entity.pdbx_description
1 polymer ?
#
loop_
_entity_poly.entity_id
_entity_poly.type
_entity_poly.pdbx_seq_one_letter_code
_entity_poly.pdbx_strand_id
1 'polypeptide(L)'
;MYDTNYLAHHLRSASVGRNDSVCAEDLNGKIVSYGEMFETAEKHAIALQAAGLKPGDCVAVQVEKSMESIQLYLGTILAGGIFLPLNTAYTPSELEYFLDNAKPRIFVCDPEKLPALQELADQAGVTTVLTLSAHSEGTLIDTLPSSTEKFNVVARTKDDLASFLYTSGTTGRSKGAMLTHGNLVSNAQSLRECWHFKSSDVLIHALPIFHIHGLFVAINITLCTGSSMLLMPRFDNEVIISVMHKATVLMGVPTFYVRLLESANLNPEVIANMRLFVSGSAPLLAETHQQWQTITGTAILERYGMTETNMNTSNPYLGERRAGSVGMPLPGVEVRIADADTGKELPRGETGSVEIRGPNVFKGYWQMPEKTKQEFRQDGFFITGDIGIMDNENYLSIVGRSKDLIISGGYNIYPKEIEVVLDDLEGVYESAVIGAPHPDFGEGVLAVVVLALQGSINESDLKISLKQKLASYKRPKAIFFVEQLPRNTMGKVLKNELRLEYKHHFIQPIG
;
A
#
# COMPACT_ATOMS: atom_id res chain seq x y z
N MET A 1 -18.98 25.05 -6.40
CA MET A 1 -19.78 23.94 -5.87
C MET A 1 -18.93 23.00 -4.99
N TYR A 2 -17.74 22.60 -5.40
CA TYR A 2 -16.82 21.74 -4.60
C TYR A 2 -15.84 22.52 -3.71
N ASP A 3 -15.77 23.83 -3.84
CA ASP A 3 -14.74 24.70 -3.23
C ASP A 3 -14.73 24.71 -1.69
N THR A 4 -15.85 24.30 -1.09
CA THR A 4 -16.00 24.21 0.36
C THR A 4 -15.39 22.93 0.96
N ASN A 5 -15.11 21.93 0.15
CA ASN A 5 -14.54 20.64 0.59
C ASN A 5 -13.14 20.47 -0.02
N TYR A 6 -12.11 20.53 0.82
CA TYR A 6 -10.73 20.60 0.36
C TYR A 6 -10.32 19.46 -0.55
N LEU A 7 -10.58 18.20 -0.17
CA LEU A 7 -10.21 17.04 -1.00
C LEU A 7 -11.07 16.97 -2.28
N ALA A 8 -12.40 17.10 -2.15
CA ALA A 8 -13.30 17.03 -3.28
C ALA A 8 -13.01 18.10 -4.35
N HIS A 9 -12.66 19.33 -3.93
CA HIS A 9 -12.22 20.39 -4.82
C HIS A 9 -11.02 19.95 -5.68
N HIS A 10 -9.98 19.42 -5.06
CA HIS A 10 -8.78 18.99 -5.77
C HIS A 10 -9.01 17.79 -6.68
N LEU A 11 -9.84 16.81 -6.25
CA LEU A 11 -10.16 15.65 -7.07
C LEU A 11 -10.99 16.02 -8.31
N ARG A 12 -11.82 17.07 -8.22
CA ARG A 12 -12.70 17.50 -9.31
C ARG A 12 -12.07 18.55 -10.24
N SER A 13 -11.14 19.34 -9.73
CA SER A 13 -10.65 20.58 -10.41
C SER A 13 -10.13 20.34 -11.84
N ALA A 14 -9.38 19.27 -12.09
CA ALA A 14 -8.79 18.97 -13.39
C ALA A 14 -9.82 18.54 -14.46
N SER A 15 -11.03 18.15 -14.03
CA SER A 15 -12.10 17.69 -14.93
C SER A 15 -13.26 18.70 -15.06
N VAL A 16 -13.14 19.90 -14.46
CA VAL A 16 -14.11 20.99 -14.65
C VAL A 16 -14.15 21.38 -16.13
N GLY A 17 -15.34 21.41 -16.71
CA GLY A 17 -15.52 21.66 -18.15
C GLY A 17 -15.23 20.47 -19.07
N ARG A 18 -14.92 19.29 -18.50
CA ARG A 18 -14.61 18.04 -19.20
C ARG A 18 -15.52 16.88 -18.74
N ASN A 19 -16.80 17.17 -18.49
CA ASN A 19 -17.74 16.20 -17.96
C ASN A 19 -17.85 14.92 -18.80
N ASP A 20 -17.78 15.05 -20.12
CA ASP A 20 -17.92 13.93 -21.07
C ASP A 20 -16.61 13.13 -21.24
N SER A 21 -15.49 13.58 -20.63
CA SER A 21 -14.23 12.84 -20.69
C SER A 21 -14.32 11.55 -19.89
N VAL A 22 -13.74 10.47 -20.41
CA VAL A 22 -13.68 9.17 -19.74
C VAL A 22 -12.92 9.31 -18.43
N CYS A 23 -13.55 8.88 -17.33
CA CYS A 23 -12.92 8.75 -16.03
C CYS A 23 -12.44 7.31 -15.79
N ALA A 24 -13.30 6.34 -16.11
CA ALA A 24 -12.97 4.93 -15.95
C ALA A 24 -13.69 4.07 -17.01
N GLU A 25 -13.02 2.99 -17.41
CA GLU A 25 -13.56 1.92 -18.27
C GLU A 25 -13.33 0.59 -17.56
N ASP A 26 -14.33 -0.30 -17.50
CA ASP A 26 -14.17 -1.65 -16.99
C ASP A 26 -13.81 -2.66 -18.10
N LEU A 27 -13.55 -3.91 -17.72
CA LEU A 27 -13.22 -4.98 -18.68
C LEU A 27 -14.36 -5.38 -19.60
N ASN A 28 -15.61 -5.02 -19.26
CA ASN A 28 -16.80 -5.29 -20.06
C ASN A 28 -17.09 -4.15 -21.06
N GLY A 29 -16.28 -3.10 -21.05
CA GLY A 29 -16.45 -1.92 -21.88
C GLY A 29 -17.48 -0.92 -21.34
N LYS A 30 -17.91 -1.04 -20.06
CA LYS A 30 -18.71 -0.02 -19.40
C LYS A 30 -17.81 1.20 -19.15
N ILE A 31 -18.17 2.31 -19.74
CA ILE A 31 -17.48 3.60 -19.59
C ILE A 31 -18.27 4.47 -18.61
N VAL A 32 -17.54 5.12 -17.70
CA VAL A 32 -18.05 6.15 -16.80
C VAL A 32 -17.28 7.43 -17.06
N SER A 33 -18.00 8.48 -17.45
CA SER A 33 -17.44 9.81 -17.64
C SER A 33 -17.15 10.52 -16.31
N TYR A 34 -16.40 11.62 -16.35
CA TYR A 34 -16.18 12.45 -15.14
C TYR A 34 -17.49 13.06 -14.63
N GLY A 35 -18.42 13.42 -15.52
CA GLY A 35 -19.74 13.89 -15.13
C GLY A 35 -20.52 12.84 -14.36
N GLU A 36 -20.65 11.64 -14.91
CA GLU A 36 -21.34 10.51 -14.27
C GLU A 36 -20.67 10.05 -12.97
N MET A 37 -19.34 10.02 -12.91
CA MET A 37 -18.60 9.66 -11.71
C MET A 37 -18.98 10.57 -10.52
N PHE A 38 -18.95 11.88 -10.74
CA PHE A 38 -19.25 12.85 -9.68
C PHE A 38 -20.76 13.02 -9.43
N GLU A 39 -21.61 12.95 -10.44
CA GLU A 39 -23.08 12.97 -10.23
C GLU A 39 -23.54 11.76 -9.39
N THR A 40 -23.03 10.57 -9.70
CA THR A 40 -23.36 9.37 -8.93
C THR A 40 -22.74 9.44 -7.51
N ALA A 41 -21.55 10.02 -7.36
CA ALA A 41 -20.99 10.29 -6.04
C ALA A 41 -21.87 11.25 -5.21
N GLU A 42 -22.46 12.28 -5.83
CA GLU A 42 -23.44 13.16 -5.17
C GLU A 42 -24.71 12.38 -4.74
N LYS A 43 -25.20 11.46 -5.58
CA LYS A 43 -26.32 10.57 -5.22
C LYS A 43 -25.98 9.71 -4.02
N HIS A 44 -24.76 9.12 -3.97
CA HIS A 44 -24.28 8.39 -2.79
C HIS A 44 -24.22 9.29 -1.55
N ALA A 45 -23.73 10.53 -1.68
CA ALA A 45 -23.69 11.46 -0.56
C ALA A 45 -25.08 11.77 0.01
N ILE A 46 -26.08 11.97 -0.85
CA ILE A 46 -27.48 12.17 -0.44
C ILE A 46 -28.01 10.92 0.28
N ALA A 47 -27.79 9.72 -0.28
CA ALA A 47 -28.22 8.47 0.32
C ALA A 47 -27.59 8.25 1.71
N LEU A 48 -26.29 8.51 1.85
CA LEU A 48 -25.60 8.42 3.14
C LEU A 48 -26.13 9.43 4.16
N GLN A 49 -26.42 10.67 3.75
CA GLN A 49 -27.02 11.68 4.63
C GLN A 49 -28.46 11.27 5.04
N ALA A 50 -29.25 10.73 4.12
CA ALA A 50 -30.58 10.19 4.42
C ALA A 50 -30.51 8.99 5.39
N ALA A 51 -29.45 8.18 5.29
CA ALA A 51 -29.14 7.09 6.22
C ALA A 51 -28.59 7.58 7.58
N GLY A 52 -28.52 8.90 7.79
CA GLY A 52 -28.16 9.54 9.06
C GLY A 52 -26.68 9.88 9.22
N LEU A 53 -25.89 9.86 8.15
CA LEU A 53 -24.49 10.30 8.18
C LEU A 53 -24.41 11.80 8.48
N LYS A 54 -23.61 12.16 9.45
CA LYS A 54 -23.25 13.54 9.79
C LYS A 54 -21.80 13.83 9.45
N PRO A 55 -21.44 15.10 9.23
CA PRO A 55 -20.06 15.48 9.01
C PRO A 55 -19.14 14.99 10.13
N GLY A 56 -18.08 14.24 9.77
CA GLY A 56 -17.14 13.62 10.70
C GLY A 56 -17.49 12.22 11.18
N ASP A 57 -18.68 11.71 10.82
CA ASP A 57 -19.02 10.30 11.08
C ASP A 57 -18.23 9.37 10.14
N CYS A 58 -17.97 8.15 10.61
CA CYS A 58 -17.28 7.12 9.86
C CYS A 58 -18.28 6.27 9.04
N VAL A 59 -17.90 6.01 7.78
CA VAL A 59 -18.53 5.00 6.90
C VAL A 59 -17.51 3.87 6.71
N ALA A 60 -17.76 2.71 7.30
CA ALA A 60 -16.96 1.51 7.08
C ALA A 60 -17.46 0.77 5.83
N VAL A 61 -16.54 0.33 4.98
CA VAL A 61 -16.88 -0.24 3.66
C VAL A 61 -16.08 -1.51 3.42
N GLN A 62 -16.77 -2.65 3.33
CA GLN A 62 -16.20 -3.96 2.98
C GLN A 62 -16.91 -4.51 1.74
N VAL A 63 -16.57 -3.95 0.57
CA VAL A 63 -17.17 -4.32 -0.71
C VAL A 63 -16.09 -4.58 -1.75
N GLU A 64 -16.42 -5.35 -2.77
CA GLU A 64 -15.53 -5.59 -3.89
C GLU A 64 -15.31 -4.32 -4.72
N LYS A 65 -14.18 -4.27 -5.43
CA LYS A 65 -13.83 -3.13 -6.27
C LYS A 65 -14.75 -3.04 -7.48
N SER A 66 -15.44 -1.91 -7.62
CA SER A 66 -16.33 -1.57 -8.72
C SER A 66 -16.33 -0.05 -8.95
N MET A 67 -17.00 0.42 -10.01
CA MET A 67 -17.22 1.86 -10.22
C MET A 67 -17.99 2.46 -9.05
N GLU A 68 -19.00 1.75 -8.57
CA GLU A 68 -19.88 2.16 -7.48
C GLU A 68 -19.12 2.28 -6.15
N SER A 69 -18.13 1.42 -5.90
CA SER A 69 -17.29 1.53 -4.70
C SER A 69 -16.39 2.78 -4.72
N ILE A 70 -15.94 3.22 -5.89
CA ILE A 70 -15.21 4.49 -6.06
C ILE A 70 -16.18 5.68 -5.88
N GLN A 71 -17.37 5.59 -6.44
CA GLN A 71 -18.43 6.61 -6.27
C GLN A 71 -18.87 6.71 -4.80
N LEU A 72 -18.92 5.60 -4.07
CA LEU A 72 -19.21 5.57 -2.63
C LEU A 72 -18.08 6.26 -1.82
N TYR A 73 -16.79 6.02 -2.17
CA TYR A 73 -15.69 6.76 -1.57
C TYR A 73 -15.87 8.27 -1.77
N LEU A 74 -16.06 8.72 -3.01
CA LEU A 74 -16.27 10.12 -3.32
C LEU A 74 -17.53 10.68 -2.63
N GLY A 75 -18.63 9.92 -2.63
CA GLY A 75 -19.87 10.29 -1.94
C GLY A 75 -19.70 10.49 -0.44
N THR A 76 -18.91 9.63 0.21
CA THR A 76 -18.57 9.79 1.62
C THR A 76 -17.80 11.10 1.87
N ILE A 77 -16.80 11.41 1.02
CA ILE A 77 -16.05 12.67 1.09
C ILE A 77 -16.96 13.88 0.87
N LEU A 78 -17.83 13.83 -0.14
CA LEU A 78 -18.79 14.91 -0.46
C LEU A 78 -19.79 15.15 0.66
N ALA A 79 -20.25 14.10 1.35
CA ALA A 79 -21.10 14.17 2.52
C ALA A 79 -20.35 14.62 3.79
N GLY A 80 -19.03 14.83 3.72
CA GLY A 80 -18.19 15.23 4.84
C GLY A 80 -17.90 14.10 5.83
N GLY A 81 -18.12 12.85 5.45
CA GLY A 81 -17.81 11.66 6.23
C GLY A 81 -16.36 11.24 6.18
N ILE A 82 -15.99 10.29 7.03
CA ILE A 82 -14.66 9.64 7.08
C ILE A 82 -14.80 8.26 6.45
N PHE A 83 -14.05 8.00 5.39
CA PHE A 83 -14.09 6.72 4.66
C PHE A 83 -13.15 5.70 5.30
N LEU A 84 -13.69 4.54 5.72
CA LEU A 84 -12.92 3.43 6.27
C LEU A 84 -13.04 2.22 5.34
N PRO A 85 -12.09 2.02 4.41
CA PRO A 85 -12.06 0.80 3.59
C PRO A 85 -11.54 -0.39 4.40
N LEU A 86 -12.26 -1.50 4.32
CA LEU A 86 -11.92 -2.76 4.97
C LEU A 86 -11.63 -3.83 3.92
N ASN A 87 -10.62 -4.66 4.19
CA ASN A 87 -10.27 -5.77 3.31
C ASN A 87 -11.44 -6.75 3.18
N THR A 88 -11.81 -7.08 1.94
CA THR A 88 -12.91 -8.03 1.66
C THR A 88 -12.63 -9.45 2.16
N ALA A 89 -11.35 -9.78 2.39
CA ALA A 89 -10.93 -11.06 2.96
C ALA A 89 -11.02 -11.14 4.49
N TYR A 90 -11.27 -10.02 5.20
CA TYR A 90 -11.43 -10.07 6.66
C TYR A 90 -12.60 -10.96 7.07
N THR A 91 -12.32 -11.84 8.02
CA THR A 91 -13.32 -12.71 8.66
C THR A 91 -14.24 -11.90 9.58
N PRO A 92 -15.43 -12.43 9.94
CA PRO A 92 -16.31 -11.78 10.93
C PRO A 92 -15.57 -11.47 12.25
N SER A 93 -14.72 -12.35 12.74
CA SER A 93 -13.95 -12.16 13.98
C SER A 93 -12.94 -10.99 13.89
N GLU A 94 -12.33 -10.78 12.72
CA GLU A 94 -11.45 -9.62 12.50
C GLU A 94 -12.26 -8.33 12.40
N LEU A 95 -13.42 -8.37 11.73
CA LEU A 95 -14.32 -7.24 11.59
C LEU A 95 -14.90 -6.76 12.91
N GLU A 96 -15.15 -7.67 13.85
CA GLU A 96 -15.61 -7.32 15.20
C GLU A 96 -14.73 -6.24 15.82
N TYR A 97 -13.41 -6.47 15.81
CA TYR A 97 -12.46 -5.48 16.33
C TYR A 97 -12.52 -4.14 15.57
N PHE A 98 -12.58 -4.17 14.25
CA PHE A 98 -12.57 -2.93 13.46
C PHE A 98 -13.83 -2.11 13.64
N LEU A 99 -15.00 -2.74 13.64
CA LEU A 99 -16.27 -2.06 13.85
C LEU A 99 -16.41 -1.56 15.29
N ASP A 100 -15.99 -2.35 16.27
CA ASP A 100 -16.00 -1.93 17.68
C ASP A 100 -15.07 -0.74 17.94
N ASN A 101 -13.87 -0.75 17.38
CA ASN A 101 -12.91 0.36 17.54
C ASN A 101 -13.28 1.60 16.72
N ALA A 102 -13.74 1.44 15.48
CA ALA A 102 -14.10 2.56 14.59
C ALA A 102 -15.44 3.20 14.95
N LYS A 103 -16.39 2.42 15.52
CA LYS A 103 -17.77 2.85 15.79
C LYS A 103 -18.40 3.57 14.58
N PRO A 104 -18.41 2.94 13.39
CA PRO A 104 -18.93 3.60 12.20
C PRO A 104 -20.43 3.91 12.34
N ARG A 105 -20.84 5.05 11.79
CA ARG A 105 -22.27 5.41 11.70
C ARG A 105 -22.99 4.51 10.70
N ILE A 106 -22.31 4.24 9.58
CA ILE A 106 -22.83 3.39 8.49
C ILE A 106 -21.78 2.31 8.20
N PHE A 107 -22.25 1.08 8.00
CA PHE A 107 -21.46 0.00 7.48
C PHE A 107 -22.03 -0.45 6.13
N VAL A 108 -21.17 -0.55 5.11
CA VAL A 108 -21.55 -1.04 3.78
C VAL A 108 -20.81 -2.33 3.52
N CYS A 109 -21.54 -3.41 3.26
CA CYS A 109 -20.97 -4.74 3.00
C CYS A 109 -21.59 -5.39 1.75
N ASP A 110 -21.01 -6.49 1.32
CA ASP A 110 -21.61 -7.31 0.27
C ASP A 110 -22.94 -7.91 0.73
N PRO A 111 -24.00 -7.93 -0.11
CA PRO A 111 -25.30 -8.53 0.25
C PRO A 111 -25.19 -9.99 0.73
N GLU A 112 -24.29 -10.78 0.13
CA GLU A 112 -24.08 -12.19 0.50
C GLU A 112 -23.50 -12.34 1.92
N LYS A 113 -22.74 -11.35 2.37
CA LYS A 113 -22.13 -11.32 3.71
C LYS A 113 -23.06 -10.76 4.79
N LEU A 114 -24.13 -10.05 4.43
CA LEU A 114 -25.03 -9.38 5.37
C LEU A 114 -25.53 -10.31 6.48
N PRO A 115 -26.01 -11.55 6.21
CA PRO A 115 -26.52 -12.43 7.26
C PRO A 115 -25.52 -12.75 8.35
N ALA A 116 -24.23 -12.84 8.00
CA ALA A 116 -23.16 -13.13 8.96
C ALA A 116 -22.64 -11.86 9.67
N LEU A 117 -22.89 -10.68 9.11
CA LEU A 117 -22.30 -9.41 9.61
C LEU A 117 -23.33 -8.52 10.32
N GLN A 118 -24.63 -8.75 10.17
CA GLN A 118 -25.67 -7.90 10.75
C GLN A 118 -25.58 -7.88 12.28
N GLU A 119 -25.55 -9.05 12.92
CA GLU A 119 -25.47 -9.15 14.39
C GLU A 119 -24.20 -8.47 14.93
N LEU A 120 -23.10 -8.65 14.24
CA LEU A 120 -21.80 -8.05 14.59
C LEU A 120 -21.84 -6.51 14.48
N ALA A 121 -22.47 -5.99 13.43
CA ALA A 121 -22.68 -4.55 13.25
C ALA A 121 -23.59 -3.97 14.35
N ASP A 122 -24.66 -4.67 14.71
CA ASP A 122 -25.58 -4.27 15.79
C ASP A 122 -24.85 -4.23 17.14
N GLN A 123 -24.04 -5.24 17.47
CA GLN A 123 -23.22 -5.29 18.69
C GLN A 123 -22.19 -4.17 18.74
N ALA A 124 -21.60 -3.80 17.61
CA ALA A 124 -20.67 -2.67 17.50
C ALA A 124 -21.38 -1.31 17.61
N GLY A 125 -22.72 -1.26 17.58
CA GLY A 125 -23.53 -0.05 17.65
C GLY A 125 -23.60 0.70 16.31
N VAL A 126 -23.41 0.03 15.20
CA VAL A 126 -23.61 0.58 13.85
C VAL A 126 -25.10 0.91 13.67
N THR A 127 -25.38 2.15 13.28
CA THR A 127 -26.77 2.61 13.20
C THR A 127 -27.47 2.13 11.94
N THR A 128 -26.74 2.01 10.84
CA THR A 128 -27.29 1.65 9.53
C THR A 128 -26.34 0.71 8.81
N VAL A 129 -26.85 -0.43 8.37
CA VAL A 129 -26.12 -1.35 7.48
C VAL A 129 -26.75 -1.27 6.10
N LEU A 130 -25.93 -0.99 5.10
CA LEU A 130 -26.28 -0.96 3.68
C LEU A 130 -25.49 -2.04 2.93
N THR A 131 -26.00 -2.43 1.76
CA THR A 131 -25.33 -3.43 0.94
C THR A 131 -24.97 -2.91 -0.45
N LEU A 132 -23.83 -3.36 -0.97
CA LEU A 132 -23.35 -3.08 -2.33
C LEU A 132 -22.59 -4.29 -2.85
N SER A 133 -23.07 -4.91 -3.92
CA SER A 133 -22.38 -6.00 -4.62
C SER A 133 -21.44 -5.49 -5.70
N ALA A 134 -20.56 -6.39 -6.19
CA ALA A 134 -19.70 -6.12 -7.34
C ALA A 134 -20.50 -5.85 -8.66
N HIS A 135 -21.78 -6.23 -8.69
CA HIS A 135 -22.67 -6.10 -9.85
C HIS A 135 -23.62 -4.90 -9.76
N SER A 136 -23.29 -3.91 -8.93
CA SER A 136 -24.11 -2.70 -8.76
C SER A 136 -25.52 -2.98 -8.21
N GLU A 137 -25.64 -3.95 -7.30
CA GLU A 137 -26.88 -4.33 -6.63
C GLU A 137 -26.77 -4.13 -5.11
N GLY A 138 -27.91 -3.95 -4.45
CA GLY A 138 -27.98 -3.86 -3.00
C GLY A 138 -28.71 -2.61 -2.50
N THR A 139 -28.99 -2.59 -1.19
CA THR A 139 -29.85 -1.55 -0.59
C THR A 139 -29.26 -0.14 -0.73
N LEU A 140 -27.95 0.01 -0.85
CA LEU A 140 -27.33 1.31 -1.12
C LEU A 140 -27.77 1.84 -2.50
N ILE A 141 -27.75 0.99 -3.52
CA ILE A 141 -28.17 1.36 -4.88
C ILE A 141 -29.66 1.70 -4.93
N ASP A 142 -30.49 0.90 -4.25
CA ASP A 142 -31.95 1.11 -4.19
C ASP A 142 -32.33 2.45 -3.54
N THR A 143 -31.44 3.00 -2.69
CA THR A 143 -31.66 4.28 -2.00
C THR A 143 -31.14 5.50 -2.74
N LEU A 144 -30.47 5.32 -3.89
CA LEU A 144 -29.93 6.46 -4.66
C LEU A 144 -31.06 7.33 -5.22
N PRO A 145 -31.01 8.65 -5.04
CA PRO A 145 -32.02 9.56 -5.58
C PRO A 145 -31.89 9.68 -7.10
N SER A 146 -33.01 10.02 -7.75
CA SER A 146 -33.03 10.28 -9.20
C SER A 146 -32.35 11.60 -9.60
N SER A 147 -32.20 12.56 -8.69
CA SER A 147 -31.63 13.89 -8.95
C SER A 147 -30.72 14.36 -7.82
N THR A 148 -29.69 15.16 -8.16
CA THR A 148 -28.75 15.82 -7.24
C THR A 148 -29.01 17.32 -7.11
N GLU A 149 -30.04 17.89 -7.71
CA GLU A 149 -30.27 19.36 -7.80
C GLU A 149 -30.26 20.10 -6.45
N LYS A 150 -30.61 19.42 -5.35
CA LYS A 150 -30.63 20.00 -3.99
C LYS A 150 -29.39 19.66 -3.15
N PHE A 151 -28.43 18.95 -3.72
CA PHE A 151 -27.24 18.53 -2.97
C PHE A 151 -26.27 19.71 -2.81
N ASN A 152 -25.80 19.91 -1.60
CA ASN A 152 -24.71 20.82 -1.28
C ASN A 152 -23.55 20.06 -0.66
N VAL A 153 -22.39 20.19 -1.25
CA VAL A 153 -21.14 19.56 -0.75
C VAL A 153 -20.84 20.09 0.66
N VAL A 154 -20.60 19.17 1.58
CA VAL A 154 -20.32 19.51 2.98
C VAL A 154 -18.93 20.11 3.09
N ALA A 155 -18.83 21.27 3.76
CA ALA A 155 -17.57 21.98 3.97
C ALA A 155 -16.58 21.13 4.81
N ARG A 156 -15.36 21.01 4.32
CA ARG A 156 -14.24 20.37 5.00
C ARG A 156 -12.93 21.08 4.71
N THR A 157 -12.17 21.33 5.75
CA THR A 157 -10.84 21.92 5.67
C THR A 157 -9.76 20.88 5.37
N LYS A 158 -8.54 21.33 5.10
CA LYS A 158 -7.38 20.44 4.93
C LYS A 158 -7.05 19.62 6.18
N ASP A 159 -7.43 20.08 7.37
CA ASP A 159 -7.09 19.45 8.65
C ASP A 159 -8.18 18.50 9.16
N ASP A 160 -9.33 18.44 8.48
CA ASP A 160 -10.39 17.47 8.76
C ASP A 160 -9.99 16.08 8.30
N LEU A 161 -10.48 15.06 9.01
CA LEU A 161 -10.25 13.67 8.61
C LEU A 161 -11.06 13.32 7.35
N ALA A 162 -10.38 12.72 6.38
CA ALA A 162 -10.98 12.16 5.17
C ALA A 162 -11.11 10.64 5.26
N SER A 163 -10.14 9.99 5.91
CA SER A 163 -10.12 8.55 6.05
C SER A 163 -9.28 8.12 7.24
N PHE A 164 -9.49 6.91 7.71
CA PHE A 164 -8.46 6.18 8.44
C PHE A 164 -8.42 4.73 7.98
N LEU A 165 -7.21 4.15 7.98
CA LEU A 165 -6.98 2.77 7.56
C LEU A 165 -6.28 2.01 8.68
N TYR A 166 -6.75 0.79 8.91
CA TYR A 166 -6.08 -0.09 9.85
C TYR A 166 -4.79 -0.68 9.26
N THR A 167 -3.71 -0.55 10.04
CA THR A 167 -2.42 -1.15 9.71
C THR A 167 -2.18 -2.34 10.64
N SER A 168 -1.58 -3.41 10.12
CA SER A 168 -1.11 -4.51 10.95
C SER A 168 0.02 -4.00 11.85
N GLY A 169 -0.34 -3.68 13.09
CA GLY A 169 0.61 -3.20 14.09
C GLY A 169 1.72 -4.23 14.36
N THR A 170 2.89 -3.71 14.76
CA THR A 170 4.04 -4.54 15.11
C THR A 170 3.93 -5.19 16.48
N THR A 171 2.96 -4.75 17.31
CA THR A 171 2.84 -5.04 18.74
C THR A 171 1.47 -5.57 19.15
N GLY A 172 0.75 -6.26 18.27
CA GLY A 172 -0.57 -6.83 18.60
C GLY A 172 -1.69 -6.35 17.70
N ARG A 173 -2.67 -5.60 18.23
CA ARG A 173 -3.87 -5.19 17.48
C ARG A 173 -3.56 -4.13 16.42
N SER A 174 -4.29 -4.18 15.30
CA SER A 174 -4.21 -3.21 14.22
C SER A 174 -4.53 -1.79 14.71
N LYS A 175 -3.83 -0.78 14.14
CA LYS A 175 -3.97 0.64 14.51
C LYS A 175 -4.58 1.41 13.34
N GLY A 176 -5.58 2.25 13.60
CA GLY A 176 -6.20 3.11 12.59
C GLY A 176 -5.38 4.38 12.35
N ALA A 177 -4.67 4.47 11.23
CA ALA A 177 -3.91 5.66 10.84
C ALA A 177 -4.84 6.73 10.28
N MET A 178 -4.93 7.90 10.92
CA MET A 178 -5.83 8.99 10.58
C MET A 178 -5.24 9.88 9.47
N LEU A 179 -5.89 9.92 8.31
CA LEU A 179 -5.49 10.71 7.15
C LEU A 179 -6.44 11.89 6.95
N THR A 180 -5.88 13.10 6.88
CA THR A 180 -6.66 14.31 6.62
C THR A 180 -6.85 14.54 5.12
N HIS A 181 -7.79 15.43 4.77
CA HIS A 181 -7.96 15.91 3.41
C HIS A 181 -6.63 16.47 2.86
N GLY A 182 -5.87 17.21 3.69
CA GLY A 182 -4.57 17.78 3.32
C GLY A 182 -3.51 16.72 3.05
N ASN A 183 -3.44 15.66 3.87
CA ASN A 183 -2.48 14.56 3.65
C ASN A 183 -2.68 13.90 2.27
N LEU A 184 -3.94 13.62 1.91
CA LEU A 184 -4.28 12.96 0.65
C LEU A 184 -4.01 13.86 -0.55
N VAL A 185 -4.37 15.14 -0.47
CA VAL A 185 -4.16 16.11 -1.55
C VAL A 185 -2.67 16.36 -1.78
N SER A 186 -1.90 16.64 -0.71
CA SER A 186 -0.47 16.91 -0.83
C SER A 186 0.27 15.78 -1.52
N ASN A 187 -0.05 14.54 -1.15
CA ASN A 187 0.58 13.36 -1.74
C ASN A 187 0.19 13.17 -3.21
N ALA A 188 -1.10 13.30 -3.56
CA ALA A 188 -1.56 13.20 -4.94
C ALA A 188 -0.92 14.27 -5.85
N GLN A 189 -0.76 15.50 -5.35
CA GLN A 189 -0.12 16.59 -6.09
C GLN A 189 1.38 16.35 -6.28
N SER A 190 2.11 15.94 -5.23
CA SER A 190 3.53 15.61 -5.32
C SER A 190 3.80 14.48 -6.32
N LEU A 191 2.98 13.43 -6.29
CA LEU A 191 3.10 12.30 -7.22
C LEU A 191 2.74 12.68 -8.65
N ARG A 192 1.69 13.52 -8.85
CA ARG A 192 1.35 14.06 -10.18
C ARG A 192 2.53 14.78 -10.80
N GLU A 193 3.21 15.61 -10.02
CA GLU A 193 4.38 16.35 -10.44
C GLU A 193 5.57 15.41 -10.71
N CYS A 194 5.96 14.59 -9.73
CA CYS A 194 7.11 13.68 -9.83
C CYS A 194 6.99 12.65 -10.95
N TRP A 195 5.79 12.14 -11.23
CA TRP A 195 5.57 11.12 -12.26
C TRP A 195 5.11 11.71 -13.59
N HIS A 196 5.07 13.04 -13.68
CA HIS A 196 4.62 13.78 -14.86
C HIS A 196 3.25 13.29 -15.37
N PHE A 197 2.33 13.06 -14.41
CA PHE A 197 0.97 12.61 -14.74
C PHE A 197 0.21 13.70 -15.48
N LYS A 198 -0.46 13.34 -16.57
CA LYS A 198 -1.20 14.24 -17.45
C LYS A 198 -2.57 13.66 -17.82
N SER A 199 -3.46 14.54 -18.26
CA SER A 199 -4.84 14.17 -18.58
C SER A 199 -5.01 13.16 -19.72
N SER A 200 -3.95 12.96 -20.54
CA SER A 200 -3.94 11.93 -21.58
C SER A 200 -3.49 10.56 -21.08
N ASP A 201 -3.16 10.41 -19.79
CA ASP A 201 -2.77 9.12 -19.25
C ASP A 201 -3.96 8.19 -19.06
N VAL A 202 -3.69 6.90 -19.25
CA VAL A 202 -4.62 5.81 -18.98
C VAL A 202 -3.93 4.84 -18.03
N LEU A 203 -4.45 4.74 -16.81
CA LEU A 203 -3.90 3.89 -15.76
C LEU A 203 -4.55 2.50 -15.79
N ILE A 204 -3.78 1.43 -15.90
CA ILE A 204 -4.25 0.08 -15.56
C ILE A 204 -4.36 -0.01 -14.05
N HIS A 205 -5.59 -0.10 -13.53
CA HIS A 205 -5.89 -0.13 -12.11
C HIS A 205 -6.32 -1.53 -11.65
N ALA A 206 -5.34 -2.39 -11.35
CA ALA A 206 -5.56 -3.74 -10.84
C ALA A 206 -5.38 -3.87 -9.30
N LEU A 207 -4.93 -2.80 -8.62
CA LEU A 207 -4.68 -2.79 -7.18
C LEU A 207 -5.98 -2.83 -6.36
N PRO A 208 -5.97 -3.42 -5.15
CA PRO A 208 -7.12 -3.38 -4.24
C PRO A 208 -7.35 -1.98 -3.69
N ILE A 209 -8.63 -1.59 -3.55
CA ILE A 209 -9.02 -0.25 -3.07
C ILE A 209 -9.24 -0.15 -1.56
N PHE A 210 -9.04 -1.22 -0.82
CA PHE A 210 -8.96 -1.16 0.64
C PHE A 210 -7.55 -0.81 1.14
N HIS A 211 -6.62 -0.55 0.23
CA HIS A 211 -5.24 -0.17 0.53
C HIS A 211 -4.89 1.20 -0.05
N ILE A 212 -4.02 1.96 0.64
CA ILE A 212 -3.68 3.33 0.23
C ILE A 212 -3.16 3.39 -1.21
N HIS A 213 -2.38 2.38 -1.66
CA HIS A 213 -1.83 2.36 -3.01
C HIS A 213 -2.91 2.36 -4.09
N GLY A 214 -3.91 1.50 -3.96
CA GLY A 214 -5.02 1.44 -4.92
C GLY A 214 -6.01 2.59 -4.77
N LEU A 215 -6.36 2.97 -3.52
CA LEU A 215 -7.38 3.97 -3.28
C LEU A 215 -6.82 5.41 -3.39
N PHE A 216 -5.84 5.76 -2.56
CA PHE A 216 -5.42 7.16 -2.44
C PHE A 216 -4.29 7.55 -3.39
N VAL A 217 -3.41 6.60 -3.77
CA VAL A 217 -2.40 6.90 -4.78
C VAL A 217 -3.00 6.79 -6.17
N ALA A 218 -3.48 5.62 -6.58
CA ALA A 218 -3.91 5.36 -7.96
C ALA A 218 -5.16 6.18 -8.35
N ILE A 219 -6.24 6.15 -7.54
CA ILE A 219 -7.49 6.86 -7.86
C ILE A 219 -7.31 8.36 -7.72
N ASN A 220 -6.74 8.85 -6.60
CA ASN A 220 -6.65 10.30 -6.39
C ASN A 220 -5.75 10.98 -7.42
N ILE A 221 -4.62 10.36 -7.81
CA ILE A 221 -3.76 10.95 -8.86
C ILE A 221 -4.49 11.01 -10.21
N THR A 222 -5.25 9.96 -10.55
CA THR A 222 -6.07 9.93 -11.77
C THR A 222 -7.08 11.07 -11.76
N LEU A 223 -7.85 11.21 -10.69
CA LEU A 223 -8.86 12.25 -10.55
C LEU A 223 -8.25 13.66 -10.53
N CYS A 224 -7.20 13.89 -9.72
CA CYS A 224 -6.49 15.18 -9.64
C CYS A 224 -5.83 15.61 -10.96
N THR A 225 -5.66 14.69 -11.89
CA THR A 225 -5.04 14.96 -13.18
C THR A 225 -6.06 15.08 -14.31
N GLY A 226 -7.27 14.56 -14.11
CA GLY A 226 -8.29 14.43 -15.15
C GLY A 226 -7.91 13.39 -16.22
N SER A 227 -7.10 12.39 -15.82
CA SER A 227 -6.73 11.23 -16.64
C SER A 227 -7.79 10.13 -16.53
N SER A 228 -7.59 8.98 -17.15
CA SER A 228 -8.54 7.87 -17.10
C SER A 228 -7.92 6.60 -16.52
N MET A 229 -8.77 5.64 -16.13
CA MET A 229 -8.33 4.33 -15.67
C MET A 229 -9.07 3.20 -16.36
N LEU A 230 -8.35 2.12 -16.67
CA LEU A 230 -8.90 0.81 -16.98
C LEU A 230 -9.07 0.08 -15.65
N LEU A 231 -10.31 0.00 -15.16
CA LEU A 231 -10.63 -0.56 -13.86
C LEU A 231 -10.76 -2.08 -13.96
N MET A 232 -9.85 -2.78 -13.30
CA MET A 232 -9.85 -4.23 -13.22
C MET A 232 -10.25 -4.68 -11.81
N PRO A 233 -11.14 -5.66 -11.63
CA PRO A 233 -11.53 -6.12 -10.31
C PRO A 233 -10.35 -6.65 -9.50
N ARG A 234 -9.41 -7.33 -10.13
CA ARG A 234 -8.19 -7.91 -9.55
C ARG A 234 -7.08 -8.00 -10.57
N PHE A 235 -5.88 -8.38 -10.11
CA PHE A 235 -4.77 -8.71 -10.99
C PHE A 235 -5.08 -9.97 -11.81
N ASP A 236 -4.87 -9.86 -13.12
CA ASP A 236 -4.86 -10.97 -14.04
C ASP A 236 -3.77 -10.70 -15.08
N ASN A 237 -2.80 -11.60 -15.18
CA ASN A 237 -1.60 -11.46 -15.99
C ASN A 237 -1.90 -11.22 -17.47
N GLU A 238 -2.66 -12.14 -18.07
CA GLU A 238 -2.94 -12.10 -19.50
C GLU A 238 -3.88 -10.94 -19.87
N VAL A 239 -4.84 -10.64 -19.01
CA VAL A 239 -5.72 -9.48 -19.21
C VAL A 239 -4.94 -8.18 -19.16
N ILE A 240 -4.02 -7.99 -18.19
CA ILE A 240 -3.18 -6.78 -18.12
C ILE A 240 -2.37 -6.63 -19.40
N ILE A 241 -1.68 -7.69 -19.85
CA ILE A 241 -0.88 -7.65 -21.08
C ILE A 241 -1.75 -7.29 -22.28
N SER A 242 -2.93 -7.90 -22.39
CA SER A 242 -3.84 -7.65 -23.52
C SER A 242 -4.34 -6.20 -23.63
N VAL A 243 -4.39 -5.45 -22.51
CA VAL A 243 -4.86 -4.06 -22.48
C VAL A 243 -3.74 -3.01 -22.43
N MET A 244 -2.46 -3.41 -22.33
CA MET A 244 -1.33 -2.46 -22.28
C MET A 244 -1.26 -1.54 -23.48
N HIS A 245 -1.71 -2.00 -24.65
CA HIS A 245 -1.76 -1.18 -25.87
C HIS A 245 -2.73 0.01 -25.77
N LYS A 246 -3.71 -0.02 -24.85
CA LYS A 246 -4.66 1.07 -24.57
C LYS A 246 -4.22 1.96 -23.41
N ALA A 247 -3.17 1.60 -22.68
CA ALA A 247 -2.77 2.23 -21.46
C ALA A 247 -1.41 2.94 -21.58
N THR A 248 -1.11 3.79 -20.59
CA THR A 248 0.17 4.51 -20.52
C THR A 248 0.89 4.28 -19.19
N VAL A 249 0.18 3.84 -18.15
CA VAL A 249 0.71 3.67 -16.81
C VAL A 249 0.20 2.36 -16.20
N LEU A 250 1.09 1.63 -15.55
CA LEU A 250 0.75 0.53 -14.65
C LEU A 250 1.29 0.81 -13.27
N MET A 251 0.42 0.76 -12.25
CA MET A 251 0.82 0.75 -10.85
C MET A 251 0.62 -0.65 -10.28
N GLY A 252 1.66 -1.22 -9.69
CA GLY A 252 1.64 -2.59 -9.17
C GLY A 252 2.45 -2.77 -7.90
N VAL A 253 2.35 -3.96 -7.35
CA VAL A 253 3.23 -4.50 -6.32
C VAL A 253 4.30 -5.38 -6.99
N PRO A 254 5.44 -5.68 -6.36
CA PRO A 254 6.50 -6.50 -6.98
C PRO A 254 6.01 -7.80 -7.59
N THR A 255 5.08 -8.50 -6.93
CA THR A 255 4.50 -9.76 -7.45
C THR A 255 3.74 -9.60 -8.77
N PHE A 256 3.25 -8.41 -9.11
CA PHE A 256 2.65 -8.16 -10.44
C PHE A 256 3.72 -8.28 -11.52
N TYR A 257 4.87 -7.65 -11.30
CA TYR A 257 5.99 -7.66 -12.26
C TYR A 257 6.59 -9.06 -12.42
N VAL A 258 6.77 -9.80 -11.31
CA VAL A 258 7.22 -11.19 -11.36
C VAL A 258 6.30 -12.03 -12.24
N ARG A 259 4.98 -11.98 -12.00
CA ARG A 259 4.01 -12.74 -12.79
C ARG A 259 3.88 -12.29 -14.25
N LEU A 260 4.03 -10.99 -14.51
CA LEU A 260 4.06 -10.47 -15.89
C LEU A 260 5.28 -10.96 -16.66
N LEU A 261 6.44 -11.09 -16.01
CA LEU A 261 7.67 -11.65 -16.59
C LEU A 261 7.55 -13.13 -16.97
N GLU A 262 6.63 -13.88 -16.34
CA GLU A 262 6.37 -15.28 -16.66
C GLU A 262 5.61 -15.45 -18.00
N SER A 263 4.98 -14.39 -18.52
CA SER A 263 4.19 -14.47 -19.75
C SER A 263 5.06 -14.35 -20.99
N ALA A 264 4.92 -15.30 -21.90
CA ALA A 264 5.55 -15.26 -23.22
C ALA A 264 5.03 -14.10 -24.11
N ASN A 265 3.90 -13.50 -23.74
CA ASN A 265 3.27 -12.39 -24.48
C ASN A 265 3.85 -11.03 -24.10
N LEU A 266 4.64 -10.92 -23.02
CA LEU A 266 5.29 -9.67 -22.63
C LEU A 266 6.50 -9.40 -23.55
N ASN A 267 6.44 -8.33 -24.30
CA ASN A 267 7.49 -7.90 -25.20
C ASN A 267 7.45 -6.37 -25.43
N PRO A 268 8.47 -5.75 -26.04
CA PRO A 268 8.52 -4.30 -26.26
C PRO A 268 7.37 -3.75 -27.09
N GLU A 269 6.79 -4.53 -28.00
CA GLU A 269 5.70 -4.09 -28.89
C GLU A 269 4.39 -3.91 -28.10
N VAL A 270 4.09 -4.84 -27.21
CA VAL A 270 2.88 -4.80 -26.36
C VAL A 270 2.89 -3.58 -25.43
N ILE A 271 4.06 -3.19 -24.93
CA ILE A 271 4.22 -2.06 -24.03
C ILE A 271 4.53 -0.74 -24.71
N ALA A 272 4.51 -0.67 -26.05
CA ALA A 272 4.96 0.51 -26.81
C ALA A 272 4.27 1.83 -26.41
N ASN A 273 3.01 1.77 -25.94
CA ASN A 273 2.26 2.93 -25.42
C ASN A 273 2.52 3.21 -23.94
N MET A 274 3.10 2.26 -23.23
CA MET A 274 3.34 2.39 -21.80
C MET A 274 4.56 3.28 -21.54
N ARG A 275 4.39 4.31 -20.72
CA ARG A 275 5.46 5.26 -20.37
C ARG A 275 5.95 5.11 -18.92
N LEU A 276 5.16 4.47 -18.06
CA LEU A 276 5.46 4.41 -16.65
C LEU A 276 4.98 3.10 -16.01
N PHE A 277 5.90 2.43 -15.36
CA PHE A 277 5.65 1.27 -14.51
C PHE A 277 6.09 1.61 -13.09
N VAL A 278 5.15 1.60 -12.14
CA VAL A 278 5.41 1.96 -10.73
C VAL A 278 5.30 0.72 -9.84
N SER A 279 6.31 0.46 -9.03
CA SER A 279 6.29 -0.61 -8.03
C SER A 279 6.40 -0.07 -6.61
N GLY A 280 5.71 -0.73 -5.68
CA GLY A 280 5.84 -0.43 -4.25
C GLY A 280 4.94 -1.29 -3.38
N SER A 281 4.80 -0.93 -2.11
CA SER A 281 4.12 -1.66 -1.03
C SER A 281 4.89 -2.90 -0.51
N ALA A 282 5.90 -3.37 -1.24
CA ALA A 282 6.86 -4.39 -0.84
C ALA A 282 8.20 -4.11 -1.53
N PRO A 283 9.33 -4.68 -1.06
CA PRO A 283 10.62 -4.56 -1.75
C PRO A 283 10.58 -5.22 -3.12
N LEU A 284 11.10 -4.53 -4.14
CA LEU A 284 11.34 -5.09 -5.47
C LEU A 284 12.74 -5.68 -5.53
N LEU A 285 12.88 -6.93 -5.96
CA LEU A 285 14.18 -7.56 -6.16
C LEU A 285 14.93 -6.88 -7.31
N ALA A 286 16.23 -6.65 -7.12
CA ALA A 286 17.07 -6.06 -8.17
C ALA A 286 17.06 -6.92 -9.45
N GLU A 287 17.04 -8.24 -9.31
CA GLU A 287 16.92 -9.18 -10.42
C GLU A 287 15.62 -8.97 -11.21
N THR A 288 14.47 -8.87 -10.53
CA THR A 288 13.16 -8.59 -11.18
C THR A 288 13.20 -7.27 -11.95
N HIS A 289 13.82 -6.23 -11.36
CA HIS A 289 14.00 -4.93 -12.01
C HIS A 289 14.84 -5.07 -13.30
N GLN A 290 15.97 -5.77 -13.23
CA GLN A 290 16.88 -5.98 -14.36
C GLN A 290 16.26 -6.84 -15.46
N GLN A 291 15.58 -7.93 -15.11
CA GLN A 291 14.85 -8.78 -16.06
C GLN A 291 13.76 -7.99 -16.77
N TRP A 292 12.98 -7.20 -16.03
CA TRP A 292 11.97 -6.32 -16.59
C TRP A 292 12.58 -5.36 -17.63
N GLN A 293 13.66 -4.68 -17.26
CA GLN A 293 14.35 -3.75 -18.15
C GLN A 293 14.92 -4.45 -19.40
N THR A 294 15.46 -5.66 -19.25
CA THR A 294 16.00 -6.44 -20.36
C THR A 294 14.92 -6.84 -21.37
N ILE A 295 13.75 -7.28 -20.89
CA ILE A 295 12.64 -7.74 -21.75
C ILE A 295 11.90 -6.56 -22.37
N THR A 296 11.67 -5.50 -21.60
CA THR A 296 10.77 -4.40 -22.02
C THR A 296 11.51 -3.16 -22.52
N GLY A 297 12.79 -3.03 -22.24
CA GLY A 297 13.57 -1.80 -22.53
C GLY A 297 13.27 -0.64 -21.59
N THR A 298 12.40 -0.81 -20.58
CA THR A 298 11.99 0.25 -19.64
C THR A 298 12.30 -0.16 -18.21
N ALA A 299 12.78 0.78 -17.38
CA ALA A 299 13.01 0.54 -15.96
C ALA A 299 11.73 0.74 -15.15
N ILE A 300 11.51 -0.10 -14.13
CA ILE A 300 10.44 0.10 -13.15
C ILE A 300 10.81 1.30 -12.25
N LEU A 301 9.82 2.13 -11.93
CA LEU A 301 9.97 3.20 -10.97
C LEU A 301 9.54 2.67 -9.59
N GLU A 302 10.53 2.35 -8.75
CA GLU A 302 10.29 1.94 -7.38
C GLU A 302 10.10 3.16 -6.47
N ARG A 303 9.16 3.05 -5.52
CA ARG A 303 8.84 4.11 -4.57
C ARG A 303 8.54 3.52 -3.18
N TYR A 304 8.66 4.34 -2.14
CA TYR A 304 8.44 3.96 -0.76
C TYR A 304 7.39 4.84 -0.09
N GLY A 305 6.59 4.18 0.73
CA GLY A 305 5.58 4.79 1.59
C GLY A 305 4.90 3.77 2.47
N MET A 306 4.09 4.24 3.38
CA MET A 306 3.32 3.44 4.32
C MET A 306 1.98 4.13 4.61
N THR A 307 1.05 3.43 5.26
CA THR A 307 -0.28 3.99 5.53
C THR A 307 -0.21 5.31 6.30
N GLU A 308 0.71 5.41 7.25
CA GLU A 308 0.91 6.58 8.11
C GLU A 308 1.48 7.80 7.38
N THR A 309 2.11 7.61 6.23
CA THR A 309 2.79 8.71 5.54
C THR A 309 2.44 8.81 4.05
N ASN A 310 1.49 8.04 3.55
CA ASN A 310 1.28 7.90 2.11
C ASN A 310 2.62 7.56 1.41
N MET A 311 3.00 8.32 0.35
CA MET A 311 4.28 8.13 -0.33
C MET A 311 5.29 9.15 0.17
N ASN A 312 6.52 8.69 0.41
CA ASN A 312 7.62 9.47 0.97
C ASN A 312 8.70 9.77 -0.05
N THR A 313 9.09 8.72 -0.81
CA THR A 313 10.16 8.80 -1.81
C THR A 313 9.73 8.14 -3.11
N SER A 314 10.40 8.50 -4.18
CA SER A 314 10.22 7.90 -5.50
C SER A 314 11.51 7.97 -6.30
N ASN A 315 11.82 6.94 -7.07
CA ASN A 315 12.77 7.07 -8.16
C ASN A 315 12.27 8.13 -9.15
N PRO A 316 13.16 8.83 -9.86
CA PRO A 316 12.77 9.92 -10.76
C PRO A 316 12.06 9.40 -12.01
N TYR A 317 11.11 10.20 -12.52
CA TYR A 317 10.49 9.92 -13.82
C TYR A 317 11.51 10.09 -14.94
N LEU A 318 12.28 11.18 -14.91
CA LEU A 318 13.42 11.45 -15.79
C LEU A 318 14.71 11.24 -15.00
N GLY A 319 15.63 10.43 -15.52
CA GLY A 319 16.90 10.12 -14.87
C GLY A 319 17.04 8.65 -14.50
N GLU A 320 17.97 8.36 -13.61
CA GLU A 320 18.30 6.99 -13.23
C GLU A 320 17.30 6.40 -12.22
N ARG A 321 16.69 5.29 -12.57
CA ARG A 321 15.87 4.48 -11.66
C ARG A 321 16.75 3.34 -11.13
N ARG A 322 17.20 3.48 -9.88
CA ARG A 322 18.17 2.57 -9.27
C ARG A 322 17.48 1.35 -8.67
N ALA A 323 17.85 0.18 -9.16
CA ALA A 323 17.44 -1.09 -8.55
C ALA A 323 17.91 -1.16 -7.08
N GLY A 324 17.04 -1.58 -6.17
CA GLY A 324 17.34 -1.65 -4.73
C GLY A 324 17.27 -0.31 -3.99
N SER A 325 16.96 0.79 -4.69
CA SER A 325 16.66 2.07 -4.06
C SER A 325 15.21 2.47 -4.27
N VAL A 326 14.60 3.02 -3.23
CA VAL A 326 13.24 3.56 -3.27
C VAL A 326 13.19 5.03 -3.69
N GLY A 327 14.31 5.56 -4.20
CA GLY A 327 14.43 6.89 -4.78
C GLY A 327 14.65 8.00 -3.75
N MET A 328 14.35 9.22 -4.17
CA MET A 328 14.58 10.47 -3.44
C MET A 328 13.30 10.97 -2.76
N PRO A 329 13.41 11.81 -1.72
CA PRO A 329 12.26 12.45 -1.08
C PRO A 329 11.35 13.16 -2.10
N LEU A 330 10.04 13.00 -1.92
CA LEU A 330 9.05 13.72 -2.72
C LEU A 330 9.04 15.22 -2.40
N PRO A 331 8.58 16.09 -3.30
CA PRO A 331 8.41 17.51 -3.02
C PRO A 331 7.61 17.77 -1.74
N GLY A 332 8.17 18.58 -0.84
CA GLY A 332 7.58 18.90 0.46
C GLY A 332 7.71 17.82 1.52
N VAL A 333 8.39 16.70 1.23
CA VAL A 333 8.66 15.63 2.19
C VAL A 333 10.13 15.68 2.60
N GLU A 334 10.36 15.73 3.90
CA GLU A 334 11.69 15.64 4.48
C GLU A 334 11.93 14.20 4.96
N VAL A 335 13.07 13.64 4.58
CA VAL A 335 13.51 12.30 4.99
C VAL A 335 14.90 12.43 5.60
N ARG A 336 15.08 11.90 6.79
CA ARG A 336 16.39 11.77 7.41
C ARG A 336 16.67 10.36 7.87
N ILE A 337 17.94 10.03 7.95
CA ILE A 337 18.45 8.82 8.61
C ILE A 337 18.96 9.26 9.97
N ALA A 338 18.41 8.71 11.04
CA ALA A 338 18.71 9.15 12.39
C ALA A 338 19.14 7.99 13.29
N ASP A 339 19.94 8.31 14.29
CA ASP A 339 20.20 7.43 15.41
C ASP A 339 18.87 7.12 16.14
N ALA A 340 18.58 5.83 16.34
CA ALA A 340 17.30 5.37 16.82
C ALA A 340 16.97 5.89 18.24
N ASP A 341 17.98 6.01 19.10
CA ASP A 341 17.82 6.40 20.50
C ASP A 341 17.72 7.91 20.67
N THR A 342 18.64 8.64 20.03
CA THR A 342 18.78 10.08 20.21
C THR A 342 17.96 10.91 19.21
N GLY A 343 17.58 10.33 18.07
CA GLY A 343 16.95 11.04 16.96
C GLY A 343 17.89 12.01 16.22
N LYS A 344 19.20 12.00 16.52
CA LYS A 344 20.18 12.84 15.83
C LYS A 344 20.41 12.31 14.40
N GLU A 345 20.36 13.20 13.43
CA GLU A 345 20.62 12.85 12.03
C GLU A 345 22.06 12.31 11.88
N LEU A 346 22.18 11.21 11.15
CA LEU A 346 23.43 10.52 10.84
C LEU A 346 24.02 11.04 9.51
N PRO A 347 25.35 10.96 9.33
CA PRO A 347 26.00 11.24 8.06
C PRO A 347 25.46 10.39 6.92
N ARG A 348 25.58 10.90 5.69
CA ARG A 348 25.24 10.14 4.48
C ARG A 348 26.06 8.84 4.40
N GLY A 349 25.40 7.75 4.00
CA GLY A 349 26.01 6.42 3.92
C GLY A 349 25.95 5.62 5.22
N GLU A 350 25.55 6.21 6.33
CA GLU A 350 25.32 5.48 7.58
C GLU A 350 23.92 4.88 7.66
N THR A 351 23.82 3.72 8.31
CA THR A 351 22.56 3.01 8.53
C THR A 351 21.88 3.50 9.80
N GLY A 352 20.58 3.85 9.71
CA GLY A 352 19.81 4.30 10.87
C GLY A 352 18.31 4.26 10.66
N SER A 353 17.57 4.80 11.61
CA SER A 353 16.13 4.93 11.57
C SER A 353 15.70 5.90 10.46
N VAL A 354 14.76 5.47 9.62
CA VAL A 354 14.13 6.35 8.62
C VAL A 354 13.06 7.18 9.33
N GLU A 355 13.22 8.49 9.31
CA GLU A 355 12.28 9.42 9.91
C GLU A 355 11.75 10.41 8.86
N ILE A 356 10.44 10.70 8.91
CA ILE A 356 9.71 11.44 7.88
C ILE A 356 9.01 12.64 8.49
N ARG A 357 9.10 13.79 7.81
CA ARG A 357 8.30 14.97 8.11
C ARG A 357 7.74 15.56 6.82
N GLY A 358 6.45 15.93 6.82
CA GLY A 358 5.84 16.53 5.64
C GLY A 358 4.31 16.58 5.73
N PRO A 359 3.68 17.27 4.77
CA PRO A 359 2.23 17.41 4.72
C PRO A 359 1.49 16.09 4.41
N ASN A 360 2.21 15.06 3.96
CA ASN A 360 1.73 13.71 3.69
C ASN A 360 1.61 12.85 4.95
N VAL A 361 2.27 13.24 6.06
CA VAL A 361 2.29 12.47 7.32
C VAL A 361 0.95 12.58 8.03
N PHE A 362 0.42 11.45 8.47
CA PHE A 362 -0.87 11.32 9.12
C PHE A 362 -1.01 12.15 10.41
N LYS A 363 -2.25 12.32 10.88
CA LYS A 363 -2.55 13.08 12.10
C LYS A 363 -2.24 12.30 13.39
N GLY A 364 -2.06 10.99 13.29
CA GLY A 364 -1.84 10.08 14.40
C GLY A 364 -2.74 8.85 14.32
N TYR A 365 -2.71 8.01 15.35
CA TYR A 365 -3.53 6.81 15.44
C TYR A 365 -4.87 7.07 16.11
N TRP A 366 -5.94 6.53 15.53
CA TRP A 366 -7.30 6.63 16.04
C TRP A 366 -7.40 6.09 17.46
N GLN A 367 -7.90 6.93 18.39
CA GLN A 367 -8.04 6.63 19.81
C GLN A 367 -6.75 6.20 20.55
N MET A 368 -5.57 6.48 19.99
CA MET A 368 -4.27 6.10 20.57
C MET A 368 -3.31 7.31 20.68
N PRO A 369 -3.62 8.35 21.47
CA PRO A 369 -2.81 9.55 21.55
C PRO A 369 -1.41 9.30 22.14
N GLU A 370 -1.28 8.43 23.13
CA GLU A 370 0.01 8.10 23.75
C GLU A 370 0.91 7.36 22.76
N LYS A 371 0.32 6.43 21.98
CA LYS A 371 1.07 5.73 20.92
C LYS A 371 1.51 6.67 19.83
N THR A 372 0.65 7.61 19.43
CA THR A 372 0.98 8.65 18.47
C THR A 372 2.18 9.45 18.95
N LYS A 373 2.14 9.93 20.21
CA LYS A 373 3.23 10.72 20.80
C LYS A 373 4.57 9.96 20.83
N GLN A 374 4.55 8.66 21.05
CA GLN A 374 5.76 7.82 21.07
C GLN A 374 6.41 7.66 19.70
N GLU A 375 5.65 7.77 18.62
CA GLU A 375 6.15 7.60 17.25
C GLU A 375 6.49 8.93 16.56
N PHE A 376 6.40 10.06 17.27
CA PHE A 376 6.87 11.36 16.78
C PHE A 376 8.00 11.90 17.64
N ARG A 377 9.00 12.48 16.98
CA ARG A 377 10.05 13.25 17.64
C ARG A 377 9.51 14.63 18.03
N GLN A 378 10.19 15.34 18.95
CA GLN A 378 9.80 16.69 19.38
C GLN A 378 9.85 17.71 18.23
N ASP A 379 10.71 17.49 17.22
CA ASP A 379 10.84 18.33 16.02
C ASP A 379 9.85 17.95 14.90
N GLY A 380 8.89 17.08 15.19
CA GLY A 380 7.80 16.70 14.29
C GLY A 380 8.11 15.60 13.29
N PHE A 381 9.29 14.97 13.34
CA PHE A 381 9.56 13.79 12.52
C PHE A 381 8.83 12.57 13.05
N PHE A 382 8.17 11.84 12.15
CA PHE A 382 7.55 10.54 12.42
C PHE A 382 8.60 9.43 12.25
N ILE A 383 8.66 8.54 13.25
CA ILE A 383 9.55 7.38 13.29
C ILE A 383 8.87 6.23 12.55
N THR A 384 9.31 5.91 11.34
CA THR A 384 8.63 4.94 10.49
C THR A 384 8.75 3.49 10.98
N GLY A 385 9.74 3.22 11.81
CA GLY A 385 10.14 1.87 12.20
C GLY A 385 10.89 1.13 11.07
N ASP A 386 11.17 1.77 9.95
CA ASP A 386 12.05 1.26 8.91
C ASP A 386 13.49 1.72 9.16
N ILE A 387 14.44 0.90 8.75
CA ILE A 387 15.86 1.19 8.78
C ILE A 387 16.32 1.39 7.35
N GLY A 388 17.13 2.43 7.13
CA GLY A 388 17.59 2.79 5.78
C GLY A 388 18.96 3.42 5.76
N ILE A 389 19.44 3.62 4.54
CA ILE A 389 20.67 4.33 4.22
C ILE A 389 20.33 5.36 3.15
N MET A 390 20.83 6.58 3.29
CA MET A 390 20.71 7.61 2.26
C MET A 390 22.09 7.95 1.72
N ASP A 391 22.24 7.84 0.41
CA ASP A 391 23.51 8.13 -0.25
C ASP A 391 23.74 9.65 -0.46
N ASN A 392 24.88 10.00 -1.04
CA ASN A 392 25.27 11.39 -1.31
C ASN A 392 24.41 12.06 -2.40
N GLU A 393 23.68 11.29 -3.19
CA GLU A 393 22.75 11.78 -4.22
C GLU A 393 21.31 11.78 -3.75
N ASN A 394 21.08 11.55 -2.43
CA ASN A 394 19.78 11.48 -1.76
C ASN A 394 18.89 10.30 -2.16
N TYR A 395 19.45 9.23 -2.73
CA TYR A 395 18.71 8.00 -2.92
C TYR A 395 18.62 7.23 -1.59
N LEU A 396 17.39 6.90 -1.21
CA LEU A 396 17.09 6.09 -0.03
C LEU A 396 17.06 4.60 -0.42
N SER A 397 17.75 3.78 0.35
CA SER A 397 17.62 2.31 0.33
C SER A 397 17.09 1.83 1.68
N ILE A 398 16.03 1.02 1.66
CA ILE A 398 15.46 0.41 2.87
C ILE A 398 16.19 -0.91 3.13
N VAL A 399 16.87 -1.01 4.26
CA VAL A 399 17.65 -2.19 4.64
C VAL A 399 16.91 -3.12 5.60
N GLY A 400 15.74 -2.71 6.12
CA GLY A 400 14.92 -3.57 6.95
C GLY A 400 13.92 -2.81 7.80
N ARG A 401 13.33 -3.55 8.74
CA ARG A 401 12.49 -3.01 9.81
C ARG A 401 13.19 -3.13 11.15
N SER A 402 13.07 -2.13 12.02
CA SER A 402 13.67 -2.17 13.36
C SER A 402 13.16 -3.36 14.18
N LYS A 403 11.88 -3.74 14.03
CA LYS A 403 11.29 -4.92 14.65
C LYS A 403 11.77 -6.26 14.10
N ASP A 404 12.34 -6.25 12.89
CA ASP A 404 12.89 -7.45 12.25
C ASP A 404 14.40 -7.56 12.48
N LEU A 405 14.99 -6.54 13.12
CA LEU A 405 16.38 -6.55 13.54
C LEU A 405 16.65 -7.77 14.43
N ILE A 406 17.66 -8.53 14.10
CA ILE A 406 18.09 -9.70 14.86
C ILE A 406 19.23 -9.26 15.79
N ILE A 407 19.05 -9.47 17.09
CA ILE A 407 20.09 -9.18 18.08
C ILE A 407 20.75 -10.50 18.46
N SER A 408 21.89 -10.80 17.83
CA SER A 408 22.61 -12.06 18.02
C SER A 408 24.00 -11.81 18.59
N GLY A 409 24.25 -12.29 19.80
CA GLY A 409 25.55 -12.12 20.47
C GLY A 409 25.95 -10.67 20.68
N GLY A 410 24.99 -9.76 20.85
CA GLY A 410 25.22 -8.31 21.00
C GLY A 410 25.39 -7.55 19.69
N TYR A 411 25.31 -8.20 18.54
CA TYR A 411 25.38 -7.55 17.23
C TYR A 411 23.99 -7.32 16.66
N ASN A 412 23.78 -6.14 16.10
CA ASN A 412 22.62 -5.81 15.28
C ASN A 412 22.78 -6.39 13.87
N ILE A 413 21.91 -7.32 13.51
CA ILE A 413 21.92 -7.99 12.19
C ILE A 413 20.66 -7.61 11.45
N TYR A 414 20.82 -7.02 10.28
CA TYR A 414 19.72 -6.63 9.42
C TYR A 414 19.37 -7.78 8.46
N PRO A 415 18.20 -8.39 8.58
CA PRO A 415 17.79 -9.51 7.73
C PRO A 415 17.97 -9.27 6.25
N LYS A 416 17.64 -8.06 5.78
CA LYS A 416 17.72 -7.72 4.35
C LYS A 416 19.13 -7.77 3.77
N GLU A 417 20.15 -7.49 4.56
CA GLU A 417 21.55 -7.63 4.12
C GLU A 417 21.90 -9.07 3.77
N ILE A 418 21.33 -10.02 4.51
CA ILE A 418 21.54 -11.46 4.29
C ILE A 418 20.67 -11.95 3.15
N GLU A 419 19.41 -11.50 3.11
CA GLU A 419 18.47 -11.83 2.04
C GLU A 419 19.00 -11.40 0.67
N VAL A 420 19.52 -10.18 0.55
CA VAL A 420 20.15 -9.72 -0.72
C VAL A 420 21.28 -10.67 -1.18
N VAL A 421 22.12 -11.12 -0.25
CA VAL A 421 23.22 -12.04 -0.58
C VAL A 421 22.69 -13.43 -0.96
N LEU A 422 21.62 -13.91 -0.30
CA LEU A 422 20.99 -15.18 -0.63
C LEU A 422 20.26 -15.12 -1.98
N ASP A 423 19.48 -14.07 -2.19
CA ASP A 423 18.68 -13.87 -3.40
C ASP A 423 19.55 -13.70 -4.66
N ASP A 424 20.82 -13.24 -4.50
CA ASP A 424 21.82 -13.10 -5.57
C ASP A 424 22.56 -14.43 -5.92
N LEU A 425 22.25 -15.54 -5.24
CA LEU A 425 22.86 -16.82 -5.51
C LEU A 425 22.08 -17.61 -6.56
N GLU A 426 22.80 -18.14 -7.57
CA GLU A 426 22.20 -18.98 -8.59
C GLU A 426 21.48 -20.17 -7.94
N GLY A 427 20.21 -20.38 -8.31
CA GLY A 427 19.35 -21.44 -7.77
C GLY A 427 18.49 -21.01 -6.58
N VAL A 428 18.64 -19.80 -6.05
CA VAL A 428 17.72 -19.19 -5.08
C VAL A 428 16.72 -18.32 -5.83
N TYR A 429 15.44 -18.52 -5.55
CA TYR A 429 14.36 -17.67 -6.08
C TYR A 429 14.09 -16.47 -5.18
N GLU A 430 13.96 -16.71 -3.88
CA GLU A 430 13.79 -15.69 -2.85
C GLU A 430 14.14 -16.24 -1.47
N SER A 431 14.38 -15.35 -0.52
CA SER A 431 14.64 -15.73 0.86
C SER A 431 13.98 -14.80 1.88
N ALA A 432 13.79 -15.31 3.09
CA ALA A 432 13.41 -14.55 4.27
C ALA A 432 14.33 -14.92 5.44
N VAL A 433 14.91 -13.91 6.07
CA VAL A 433 15.79 -14.10 7.23
C VAL A 433 15.09 -13.59 8.50
N ILE A 434 15.12 -14.40 9.55
CA ILE A 434 14.49 -14.13 10.84
C ILE A 434 15.42 -14.43 11.99
N GLY A 435 15.17 -13.81 13.15
CA GLY A 435 15.72 -14.22 14.44
C GLY A 435 14.83 -15.27 15.08
N ALA A 436 15.44 -16.32 15.62
CA ALA A 436 14.78 -17.30 16.49
C ALA A 436 15.51 -17.38 17.83
N PRO A 437 14.82 -17.58 18.98
CA PRO A 437 15.44 -17.64 20.30
C PRO A 437 16.60 -18.64 20.33
N HIS A 438 17.75 -18.22 20.87
CA HIS A 438 18.96 -19.03 20.94
C HIS A 438 19.56 -18.95 22.35
N PRO A 439 19.92 -20.08 22.99
CA PRO A 439 20.38 -20.09 24.38
C PRO A 439 21.64 -19.25 24.65
N ASP A 440 22.59 -19.21 23.72
CA ASP A 440 23.87 -18.50 23.92
C ASP A 440 23.89 -17.09 23.33
N PHE A 441 23.11 -16.81 22.28
CA PHE A 441 23.20 -15.57 21.52
C PHE A 441 22.01 -14.63 21.69
N GLY A 442 21.00 -15.03 22.49
CA GLY A 442 19.72 -14.33 22.56
C GLY A 442 18.85 -14.68 21.35
N GLU A 443 19.29 -14.34 20.16
CA GLU A 443 18.70 -14.79 18.90
C GLU A 443 19.73 -15.46 18.00
N GLY A 444 19.31 -16.51 17.30
CA GLY A 444 20.05 -17.15 16.21
C GLY A 444 19.50 -16.70 14.87
N VAL A 445 20.37 -16.39 13.92
CA VAL A 445 19.98 -16.05 12.54
C VAL A 445 19.51 -17.32 11.84
N LEU A 446 18.32 -17.28 11.25
CA LEU A 446 17.69 -18.36 10.52
C LEU A 446 17.24 -17.86 9.14
N ALA A 447 17.58 -18.60 8.07
CA ALA A 447 17.14 -18.31 6.72
C ALA A 447 16.10 -19.32 6.25
N VAL A 448 15.04 -18.84 5.62
CA VAL A 448 14.01 -19.64 4.92
C VAL A 448 14.12 -19.28 3.44
N VAL A 449 14.39 -20.29 2.60
CA VAL A 449 14.79 -20.13 1.19
C VAL A 449 13.81 -20.85 0.29
N VAL A 450 13.36 -20.18 -0.77
CA VAL A 450 12.63 -20.76 -1.89
C VAL A 450 13.62 -20.97 -3.02
N LEU A 451 13.68 -22.18 -3.57
CA LEU A 451 14.57 -22.49 -4.69
C LEU A 451 13.92 -22.14 -6.04
N ALA A 452 14.73 -21.74 -7.01
CA ALA A 452 14.31 -21.60 -8.39
C ALA A 452 13.97 -22.99 -8.99
N LEU A 453 13.00 -23.04 -9.90
CA LEU A 453 12.51 -24.30 -10.52
C LEU A 453 13.62 -25.13 -11.21
N GLN A 454 14.71 -24.49 -11.63
CA GLN A 454 15.89 -25.14 -12.23
C GLN A 454 17.11 -25.16 -11.30
N GLY A 455 16.94 -24.74 -10.04
CA GLY A 455 18.04 -24.64 -9.07
C GLY A 455 18.27 -25.97 -8.36
N SER A 456 19.54 -26.36 -8.26
CA SER A 456 19.98 -27.55 -7.52
C SER A 456 20.92 -27.22 -6.36
N ILE A 457 20.85 -25.96 -5.86
CA ILE A 457 21.70 -25.53 -4.74
C ILE A 457 21.24 -26.19 -3.43
N ASN A 458 22.19 -26.70 -2.66
CA ASN A 458 21.91 -27.30 -1.36
C ASN A 458 22.40 -26.42 -0.20
N GLU A 459 22.06 -26.82 1.02
CA GLU A 459 22.43 -26.04 2.23
C GLU A 459 23.94 -25.84 2.37
N SER A 460 24.76 -26.85 1.99
CA SER A 460 26.21 -26.76 2.08
C SER A 460 26.77 -25.72 1.11
N ASP A 461 26.26 -25.69 -0.11
CA ASP A 461 26.66 -24.71 -1.12
C ASP A 461 26.29 -23.29 -0.72
N LEU A 462 25.06 -23.10 -0.17
CA LEU A 462 24.64 -21.82 0.40
C LEU A 462 25.56 -21.37 1.53
N LYS A 463 25.89 -22.25 2.46
CA LYS A 463 26.80 -21.95 3.59
C LYS A 463 28.21 -21.57 3.12
N ILE A 464 28.73 -22.25 2.08
CA ILE A 464 30.04 -21.92 1.49
C ILE A 464 29.99 -20.51 0.85
N SER A 465 28.98 -20.22 0.05
CA SER A 465 28.80 -18.93 -0.61
C SER A 465 28.65 -17.80 0.41
N LEU A 466 27.81 -17.98 1.43
CA LEU A 466 27.63 -17.02 2.51
C LEU A 466 28.90 -16.78 3.32
N LYS A 467 29.76 -17.80 3.48
CA LYS A 467 31.06 -17.68 4.16
C LYS A 467 32.00 -16.73 3.44
N GLN A 468 31.91 -16.64 2.14
CA GLN A 468 32.75 -15.74 1.32
C GLN A 468 32.23 -14.30 1.31
N LYS A 469 30.91 -14.11 1.41
CA LYS A 469 30.24 -12.82 1.23
C LYS A 469 29.86 -12.13 2.55
N LEU A 470 29.70 -12.86 3.67
CA LEU A 470 29.21 -12.33 4.95
C LEU A 470 30.16 -12.58 6.12
N ALA A 471 30.22 -11.62 7.04
CA ALA A 471 30.89 -11.76 8.32
C ALA A 471 30.24 -12.92 9.13
N SER A 472 31.04 -13.58 9.98
CA SER A 472 30.60 -14.81 10.67
C SER A 472 29.34 -14.65 11.51
N TYR A 473 29.18 -13.50 12.18
CA TYR A 473 28.02 -13.21 13.03
C TYR A 473 26.73 -12.99 12.24
N LYS A 474 26.79 -12.60 10.96
CA LYS A 474 25.64 -12.42 10.07
C LYS A 474 25.14 -13.71 9.42
N ARG A 475 25.98 -14.77 9.41
CA ARG A 475 25.65 -16.01 8.70
C ARG A 475 24.50 -16.76 9.38
N PRO A 476 23.51 -17.23 8.62
CA PRO A 476 22.46 -18.08 9.16
C PRO A 476 23.04 -19.33 9.83
N LYS A 477 22.59 -19.60 11.05
CA LYS A 477 22.94 -20.81 11.80
C LYS A 477 22.11 -22.02 11.31
N ALA A 478 20.92 -21.76 10.76
CA ALA A 478 20.07 -22.74 10.13
C ALA A 478 19.49 -22.19 8.83
N ILE A 479 19.30 -23.09 7.84
CA ILE A 479 18.69 -22.78 6.55
C ILE A 479 17.59 -23.80 6.32
N PHE A 480 16.39 -23.34 5.99
CA PHE A 480 15.23 -24.17 5.65
C PHE A 480 14.80 -23.88 4.23
N PHE A 481 14.41 -24.94 3.52
CA PHE A 481 13.85 -24.84 2.17
C PHE A 481 12.35 -25.03 2.23
N VAL A 482 11.63 -24.14 1.56
CA VAL A 482 10.17 -24.14 1.48
C VAL A 482 9.72 -23.97 0.02
N GLU A 483 8.50 -24.38 -0.29
CA GLU A 483 7.93 -24.18 -1.62
C GLU A 483 7.56 -22.72 -1.89
N GLN A 484 7.12 -21.99 -0.83
CA GLN A 484 6.77 -20.58 -0.90
C GLN A 484 6.87 -19.92 0.47
N LEU A 485 7.14 -18.61 0.48
CA LEU A 485 7.08 -17.80 1.70
C LEU A 485 5.63 -17.36 2.00
N PRO A 486 5.21 -17.31 3.29
CA PRO A 486 3.89 -16.80 3.66
C PRO A 486 3.79 -15.31 3.32
N ARG A 487 2.67 -14.89 2.69
CA ARG A 487 2.46 -13.52 2.23
C ARG A 487 1.07 -13.01 2.55
N ASN A 488 0.97 -11.70 2.78
CA ASN A 488 -0.32 -11.04 2.83
C ASN A 488 -0.87 -10.75 1.42
N THR A 489 -2.09 -10.20 1.35
CA THR A 489 -2.77 -9.83 0.09
C THR A 489 -2.02 -8.83 -0.79
N MET A 490 -1.07 -8.08 -0.23
CA MET A 490 -0.19 -7.15 -0.94
C MET A 490 1.16 -7.78 -1.33
N GLY A 491 1.31 -9.09 -1.21
CA GLY A 491 2.52 -9.81 -1.56
C GLY A 491 3.69 -9.66 -0.56
N LYS A 492 3.46 -9.03 0.61
CA LYS A 492 4.49 -8.82 1.63
C LYS A 492 4.69 -10.10 2.43
N VAL A 493 5.96 -10.54 2.57
CA VAL A 493 6.32 -11.70 3.40
C VAL A 493 5.94 -11.48 4.87
N LEU A 494 5.28 -12.48 5.46
CA LEU A 494 4.80 -12.49 6.84
C LEU A 494 5.85 -13.13 7.77
N LYS A 495 6.96 -12.39 8.03
CA LYS A 495 8.05 -12.88 8.89
C LYS A 495 7.61 -13.29 10.30
N ASN A 496 6.51 -12.72 10.80
CA ASN A 496 5.98 -13.13 12.11
C ASN A 496 5.47 -14.58 12.11
N GLU A 497 4.87 -15.04 11.01
CA GLU A 497 4.45 -16.44 10.86
C GLU A 497 5.68 -17.36 10.87
N LEU A 498 6.72 -17.00 10.12
CA LEU A 498 7.98 -17.74 10.12
C LEU A 498 8.62 -17.77 11.51
N ARG A 499 8.61 -16.65 12.27
CA ARG A 499 9.12 -16.62 13.65
C ARG A 499 8.33 -17.54 14.57
N LEU A 500 7.02 -17.65 14.42
CA LEU A 500 6.18 -18.56 15.21
C LEU A 500 6.47 -20.01 14.87
N GLU A 501 6.63 -20.33 13.59
CA GLU A 501 6.93 -21.67 13.09
C GLU A 501 8.28 -22.17 13.59
N TYR A 502 9.33 -21.35 13.49
CA TYR A 502 10.70 -21.75 13.82
C TYR A 502 11.16 -21.33 15.23
N LYS A 503 10.28 -20.80 16.08
CA LYS A 503 10.64 -20.26 17.41
C LYS A 503 11.36 -21.21 18.35
N HIS A 504 11.19 -22.52 18.17
CA HIS A 504 11.79 -23.54 19.04
C HIS A 504 13.03 -24.21 18.43
N HIS A 505 13.45 -23.80 17.23
CA HIS A 505 14.49 -24.50 16.50
C HIS A 505 15.81 -24.63 17.27
N PHE A 506 16.26 -23.56 17.95
CA PHE A 506 17.52 -23.58 18.69
C PHE A 506 17.37 -23.93 20.18
N ILE A 507 16.16 -24.07 20.71
CA ILE A 507 15.87 -24.33 22.13
C ILE A 507 15.30 -25.73 22.41
N GLN A 508 15.05 -26.54 21.39
CA GLN A 508 14.70 -27.94 21.60
C GLN A 508 15.95 -28.70 22.04
N PRO A 509 15.90 -29.47 23.17
CA PRO A 509 16.96 -30.38 23.49
C PRO A 509 17.11 -31.39 22.36
N ILE A 510 18.32 -31.52 21.88
CA ILE A 510 18.69 -32.63 20.98
C ILE A 510 18.38 -33.90 21.76
N GLY A 511 17.27 -34.59 21.38
CA GLY A 511 16.84 -35.82 21.98
C GLY A 511 17.79 -36.99 21.67
#